data_33f437f1823eee914a09e61efb6fa24e
#
_entry.id   33f437f1823eee914a09e61efb6fa24e
#
_cell.length_a   1.000
_cell.length_b   1.000
_cell.length_c   1.000
_cell.angle_alpha   90.00
_cell.angle_beta   90.00
_cell.angle_gamma   90.00
#
_symmetry.space_group_name_H-M   'P 1'
#
loop_
_entity.id
_entity.type
_entity.pdbx_description
1 polymer ?
#
loop_
_entity_poly.entity_id
_entity_poly.type
_entity_poly.pdbx_seq_one_letter_code
_entity_poly.pdbx_strand_id
1 'polypeptide(L)'
;MAKPSIKQYIFRAGAAKRVPVSGTFELTARCNLNCRMCYIHMFPEEQSACGKELSAAQWLQIGRQAVDAGMVYLLITGGEPMLRPDFLEIYTEMVKMGVKVSINTNGTLITPAVLECFRKFPPETVNVTVYGASSATYHSLCGVASGYEKAIQGILLLKEA
;
A
#
# COMPACT_ATOMS: atom_id res chain seq x y z
N MET A 1 6.02 25.05 -23.48
CA MET A 1 6.29 23.88 -22.64
C MET A 1 5.70 24.12 -21.25
N ALA A 2 4.94 23.20 -20.71
CA ALA A 2 4.39 23.33 -19.36
C ALA A 2 5.54 23.33 -18.32
N LYS A 3 5.45 24.19 -17.29
CA LYS A 3 6.43 24.23 -16.21
C LYS A 3 6.37 22.89 -15.43
N PRO A 4 7.51 22.30 -15.07
CA PRO A 4 7.51 21.06 -14.30
C PRO A 4 6.85 21.29 -12.92
N SER A 5 6.08 20.31 -12.45
CA SER A 5 5.53 20.32 -11.08
C SER A 5 6.67 20.20 -10.05
N ILE A 6 6.40 20.62 -8.79
CA ILE A 6 7.35 20.49 -7.69
C ILE A 6 7.81 19.00 -7.54
N LYS A 7 6.87 18.07 -7.67
CA LYS A 7 7.16 16.62 -7.62
C LYS A 7 8.17 16.24 -8.71
N GLN A 8 7.95 16.65 -9.96
CA GLN A 8 8.87 16.40 -11.07
C GLN A 8 10.25 17.02 -10.83
N TYR A 9 10.31 18.22 -10.24
CA TYR A 9 11.56 18.86 -9.88
C TYR A 9 12.33 18.05 -8.83
N ILE A 10 11.67 17.63 -7.75
CA ILE A 10 12.26 16.81 -6.67
C ILE A 10 12.85 15.51 -7.25
N PHE A 11 12.09 14.79 -8.10
CA PHE A 11 12.57 13.56 -8.73
C PHE A 11 13.79 13.79 -9.63
N ARG A 12 13.79 14.84 -10.44
CA ARG A 12 14.95 15.19 -11.28
C ARG A 12 16.19 15.56 -10.46
N ALA A 13 16.00 16.41 -9.44
CA ALA A 13 17.09 16.81 -8.55
C ALA A 13 17.66 15.63 -7.75
N GLY A 14 16.80 14.73 -7.26
CA GLY A 14 17.21 13.51 -6.58
C GLY A 14 17.97 12.56 -7.50
N ALA A 15 17.49 12.33 -8.72
CA ALA A 15 18.16 11.49 -9.69
C ALA A 15 19.56 12.02 -10.04
N ALA A 16 19.71 13.35 -10.25
CA ALA A 16 21.00 13.98 -10.52
C ALA A 16 22.00 13.82 -9.37
N LYS A 17 21.53 13.75 -8.13
CA LYS A 17 22.33 13.60 -6.91
C LYS A 17 22.39 12.15 -6.41
N ARG A 18 21.76 11.19 -7.10
CA ARG A 18 21.65 9.79 -6.67
C ARG A 18 20.99 9.63 -5.30
N VAL A 19 20.03 10.49 -4.98
CA VAL A 19 19.23 10.44 -3.75
C VAL A 19 17.97 9.62 -4.02
N PRO A 20 17.66 8.59 -3.20
CA PRO A 20 16.45 7.75 -3.37
C PRO A 20 15.21 8.50 -2.85
N VAL A 21 14.66 9.43 -3.63
CA VAL A 21 13.51 10.27 -3.23
C VAL A 21 12.21 9.51 -3.09
N SER A 22 12.13 8.27 -3.61
CA SER A 22 10.95 7.40 -3.47
C SER A 22 11.36 5.97 -3.18
N GLY A 23 10.49 5.26 -2.43
CA GLY A 23 10.62 3.86 -2.11
C GLY A 23 9.29 3.12 -2.22
N THR A 24 9.36 1.80 -2.26
CA THR A 24 8.20 0.91 -2.19
C THR A 24 8.43 -0.12 -1.10
N PHE A 25 7.47 -0.26 -0.19
CA PHE A 25 7.47 -1.28 0.84
C PHE A 25 6.37 -2.30 0.54
N GLU A 26 6.77 -3.51 0.20
CA GLU A 26 5.88 -4.67 0.10
C GLU A 26 5.81 -5.34 1.48
N LEU A 27 4.85 -4.91 2.31
CA LEU A 27 4.80 -5.28 3.73
C LEU A 27 4.57 -6.77 3.95
N THR A 28 3.86 -7.43 3.03
CA THR A 28 3.48 -8.84 3.12
C THR A 28 3.21 -9.43 1.74
N ALA A 29 3.51 -10.70 1.54
CA ALA A 29 3.07 -11.45 0.37
C ALA A 29 1.65 -12.03 0.54
N ARG A 30 1.09 -12.00 1.76
CA ARG A 30 -0.25 -12.50 2.04
C ARG A 30 -1.32 -11.60 1.45
N CYS A 31 -2.36 -12.21 0.89
CA CYS A 31 -3.53 -11.52 0.37
C CYS A 31 -4.80 -12.31 0.71
N ASN A 32 -5.91 -11.61 0.91
CA ASN A 32 -7.23 -12.19 1.09
C ASN A 32 -7.97 -12.42 -0.22
N LEU A 33 -7.33 -12.11 -1.37
CA LEU A 33 -7.75 -12.47 -2.71
C LEU A 33 -6.73 -13.43 -3.33
N ASN A 34 -7.19 -14.25 -4.31
CA ASN A 34 -6.37 -15.20 -5.05
C ASN A 34 -6.41 -14.87 -6.55
N CYS A 35 -5.87 -13.71 -6.91
CA CYS A 35 -5.93 -13.19 -8.27
C CYS A 35 -5.02 -13.99 -9.22
N ARG A 36 -5.58 -14.52 -10.31
CA ARG A 36 -4.85 -15.32 -11.31
C ARG A 36 -3.68 -14.61 -11.98
N MET A 37 -3.74 -13.28 -12.07
CA MET A 37 -2.71 -12.44 -12.68
C MET A 37 -1.74 -11.82 -11.67
N CYS A 38 -1.81 -12.21 -10.39
CA CYS A 38 -1.00 -11.60 -9.35
C CYS A 38 0.46 -12.05 -9.47
N TYR A 39 1.38 -11.10 -9.56
CA TYR A 39 2.83 -11.38 -9.63
C TYR A 39 3.47 -11.63 -8.25
N ILE A 40 2.75 -11.31 -7.16
CA ILE A 40 3.21 -11.52 -5.78
C ILE A 40 2.57 -12.79 -5.17
N HIS A 41 1.59 -13.39 -5.87
CA HIS A 41 0.86 -14.52 -5.32
C HIS A 41 1.82 -15.66 -4.97
N MET A 42 1.82 -16.03 -3.69
CA MET A 42 2.57 -17.17 -3.17
C MET A 42 1.59 -18.16 -2.54
N PHE A 43 1.78 -19.43 -2.84
CA PHE A 43 1.08 -20.49 -2.10
C PHE A 43 1.57 -20.55 -0.64
N PRO A 44 0.76 -21.07 0.31
CA PRO A 44 1.15 -21.12 1.73
C PRO A 44 2.50 -21.79 1.99
N GLU A 45 2.85 -22.80 1.22
CA GLU A 45 4.13 -23.51 1.29
C GLU A 45 5.30 -22.61 0.89
N GLU A 46 5.13 -21.80 -0.17
CA GLU A 46 6.14 -20.85 -0.63
C GLU A 46 6.33 -19.71 0.38
N GLN A 47 5.22 -19.21 0.96
CA GLN A 47 5.27 -18.21 2.02
C GLN A 47 6.04 -18.70 3.24
N SER A 48 5.81 -19.98 3.62
CA SER A 48 6.53 -20.61 4.72
C SER A 48 8.02 -20.76 4.44
N ALA A 49 8.40 -21.02 3.19
CA ALA A 49 9.79 -21.12 2.75
C ALA A 49 10.54 -19.78 2.74
N CYS A 50 9.83 -18.65 2.54
CA CYS A 50 10.42 -17.30 2.57
C CYS A 50 10.81 -16.82 3.98
N GLY A 51 10.46 -17.56 5.04
CA GLY A 51 10.76 -17.19 6.41
C GLY A 51 9.74 -16.22 7.02
N LYS A 52 10.12 -15.60 8.14
CA LYS A 52 9.24 -14.68 8.85
C LYS A 52 9.19 -13.31 8.18
N GLU A 53 7.99 -12.74 8.10
CA GLU A 53 7.81 -11.33 7.71
C GLU A 53 8.57 -10.41 8.68
N LEU A 54 9.07 -9.28 8.16
CA LEU A 54 9.67 -8.24 8.99
C LEU A 54 8.63 -7.68 9.97
N SER A 55 9.04 -7.45 11.20
CA SER A 55 8.21 -6.80 12.23
C SER A 55 7.99 -5.31 11.92
N ALA A 56 7.00 -4.68 12.57
CA ALA A 56 6.81 -3.23 12.48
C ALA A 56 8.12 -2.47 12.83
N ALA A 57 8.80 -2.85 13.91
CA ALA A 57 10.05 -2.21 14.32
C ALA A 57 11.13 -2.26 13.23
N GLN A 58 11.27 -3.40 12.53
CA GLN A 58 12.21 -3.54 11.42
C GLN A 58 11.82 -2.67 10.21
N TRP A 59 10.53 -2.65 9.84
CA TRP A 59 10.03 -1.76 8.80
C TRP A 59 10.27 -0.28 9.13
N LEU A 60 10.04 0.11 10.38
CA LEU A 60 10.28 1.49 10.85
C LEU A 60 11.78 1.82 10.87
N GLN A 61 12.64 0.86 11.17
CA GLN A 61 14.09 1.05 11.07
C GLN A 61 14.53 1.29 9.62
N ILE A 62 14.05 0.47 8.67
CA ILE A 62 14.29 0.65 7.24
C ILE A 62 13.74 2.01 6.78
N GLY A 63 12.54 2.37 7.23
CA GLY A 63 11.93 3.67 6.94
C GLY A 63 12.80 4.85 7.37
N ARG A 64 13.30 4.84 8.60
CA ARG A 64 14.24 5.89 9.09
C ARG A 64 15.49 5.99 8.22
N GLN A 65 16.12 4.85 7.91
CA GLN A 65 17.29 4.84 7.04
C GLN A 65 16.99 5.39 5.64
N ALA A 66 15.82 5.07 5.08
CA ALA A 66 15.40 5.59 3.78
C ALA A 66 15.13 7.10 3.82
N VAL A 67 14.53 7.61 4.90
CA VAL A 67 14.32 9.05 5.12
C VAL A 67 15.66 9.78 5.27
N ASP A 68 16.57 9.24 6.05
CA ASP A 68 17.92 9.80 6.21
C ASP A 68 18.69 9.82 4.89
N ALA A 69 18.43 8.84 4.01
CA ALA A 69 18.96 8.82 2.64
C ALA A 69 18.25 9.79 1.67
N GLY A 70 17.15 10.42 2.08
CA GLY A 70 16.44 11.46 1.31
C GLY A 70 15.09 11.02 0.73
N MET A 71 14.50 9.90 1.20
CA MET A 71 13.16 9.48 0.78
C MET A 71 12.10 10.47 1.24
N VAL A 72 11.25 10.89 0.31
CA VAL A 72 10.11 11.79 0.53
C VAL A 72 8.79 11.10 0.21
N TYR A 73 8.78 10.18 -0.75
CA TYR A 73 7.60 9.46 -1.21
C TYR A 73 7.74 7.97 -0.95
N LEU A 74 6.73 7.38 -0.31
CA LEU A 74 6.67 5.95 -0.03
C LEU A 74 5.38 5.37 -0.62
N LEU A 75 5.49 4.29 -1.36
CA LEU A 75 4.37 3.44 -1.70
C LEU A 75 4.34 2.25 -0.75
N ILE A 76 3.25 2.09 -0.02
CA ILE A 76 2.98 0.86 0.74
C ILE A 76 2.11 -0.05 -0.12
N THR A 77 2.54 -1.30 -0.27
CA THR A 77 1.89 -2.33 -1.06
C THR A 77 2.20 -3.72 -0.49
N GLY A 78 2.02 -4.75 -1.28
CA GLY A 78 2.26 -6.15 -0.95
C GLY A 78 1.21 -7.01 -1.63
N GLY A 79 0.85 -8.14 -1.04
CA GLY A 79 -0.38 -8.84 -1.37
C GLY A 79 -1.57 -7.94 -0.99
N GLU A 80 -1.93 -7.90 0.28
CA GLU A 80 -2.83 -6.87 0.85
C GLU A 80 -2.21 -6.34 2.14
N PRO A 81 -1.72 -5.09 2.14
CA PRO A 81 -0.99 -4.55 3.29
C PRO A 81 -1.87 -4.44 4.55
N MET A 82 -3.18 -4.22 4.41
CA MET A 82 -4.12 -4.10 5.52
C MET A 82 -4.46 -5.45 6.18
N LEU A 83 -3.97 -6.58 5.67
CA LEU A 83 -4.00 -7.87 6.38
C LEU A 83 -3.04 -7.91 7.57
N ARG A 84 -2.05 -7.05 7.59
CA ARG A 84 -1.12 -6.97 8.72
C ARG A 84 -1.79 -6.28 9.90
N PRO A 85 -1.76 -6.87 11.11
CA PRO A 85 -2.35 -6.25 12.30
C PRO A 85 -1.63 -4.95 12.70
N ASP A 86 -0.34 -4.84 12.34
CA ASP A 86 0.52 -3.69 12.61
C ASP A 86 0.57 -2.67 11.44
N PHE A 87 -0.30 -2.82 10.43
CA PHE A 87 -0.35 -1.91 9.26
C PHE A 87 -0.53 -0.44 9.66
N LEU A 88 -1.48 -0.14 10.55
CA LEU A 88 -1.76 1.24 10.96
C LEU A 88 -0.61 1.85 11.78
N GLU A 89 0.10 1.04 12.55
CA GLU A 89 1.30 1.47 13.25
C GLU A 89 2.39 1.87 12.26
N ILE A 90 2.73 0.97 11.33
CA ILE A 90 3.76 1.23 10.31
C ILE A 90 3.40 2.47 9.50
N TYR A 91 2.16 2.54 9.00
CA TYR A 91 1.67 3.67 8.21
C TYR A 91 1.79 5.00 8.96
N THR A 92 1.26 5.05 10.18
CA THR A 92 1.22 6.27 10.99
C THR A 92 2.62 6.78 11.31
N GLU A 93 3.53 5.89 11.69
CA GLU A 93 4.90 6.28 12.00
C GLU A 93 5.66 6.76 10.75
N MET A 94 5.43 6.15 9.56
CA MET A 94 5.99 6.68 8.31
C MET A 94 5.49 8.10 8.01
N VAL A 95 4.19 8.37 8.17
CA VAL A 95 3.64 9.72 7.99
C VAL A 95 4.25 10.71 9.00
N LYS A 96 4.43 10.30 10.26
CA LYS A 96 5.08 11.13 11.30
C LYS A 96 6.55 11.44 10.99
N MET A 97 7.25 10.56 10.25
CA MET A 97 8.60 10.84 9.75
C MET A 97 8.62 11.87 8.61
N GLY A 98 7.47 12.41 8.20
CA GLY A 98 7.35 13.41 7.14
C GLY A 98 7.27 12.82 5.72
N VAL A 99 7.09 11.51 5.60
CA VAL A 99 6.98 10.82 4.31
C VAL A 99 5.59 10.97 3.74
N LYS A 100 5.49 11.26 2.44
CA LYS A 100 4.26 11.24 1.66
C LYS A 100 3.91 9.80 1.30
N VAL A 101 2.96 9.22 2.03
CA VAL A 101 2.62 7.80 1.87
C VAL A 101 1.46 7.62 0.91
N SER A 102 1.67 6.83 -0.14
CA SER A 102 0.63 6.28 -1.01
C SER A 102 0.40 4.80 -0.67
N ILE A 103 -0.82 4.31 -0.87
CA ILE A 103 -1.18 2.94 -0.52
C ILE A 103 -1.81 2.28 -1.74
N ASN A 104 -1.34 1.07 -2.09
CA ASN A 104 -2.03 0.17 -3.01
C ASN A 104 -2.78 -0.89 -2.20
N THR A 105 -4.07 -1.05 -2.44
CA THR A 105 -4.92 -2.01 -1.74
C THR A 105 -5.98 -2.59 -2.69
N ASN A 106 -6.49 -3.76 -2.37
CA ASN A 106 -7.68 -4.30 -3.03
C ASN A 106 -9.00 -3.69 -2.50
N GLY A 107 -8.93 -2.83 -1.47
CA GLY A 107 -10.05 -2.08 -0.90
C GLY A 107 -11.02 -2.87 -0.02
N THR A 108 -10.82 -4.20 0.13
CA THR A 108 -11.79 -5.05 0.85
C THR A 108 -11.68 -4.96 2.37
N LEU A 109 -10.62 -4.35 2.88
CA LEU A 109 -10.31 -4.23 4.31
C LEU A 109 -10.35 -2.78 4.83
N ILE A 110 -11.02 -1.90 4.11
CA ILE A 110 -11.28 -0.53 4.59
C ILE A 110 -12.31 -0.61 5.72
N THR A 111 -11.87 -0.29 6.93
CA THR A 111 -12.68 -0.33 8.16
C THR A 111 -12.82 1.08 8.74
N PRO A 112 -13.78 1.31 9.67
CA PRO A 112 -13.87 2.59 10.38
C PRO A 112 -12.55 3.01 11.05
N ALA A 113 -11.78 2.08 11.60
CA ALA A 113 -10.48 2.38 12.21
C ALA A 113 -9.45 2.87 11.18
N VAL A 114 -9.44 2.29 9.97
CA VAL A 114 -8.60 2.76 8.86
C VAL A 114 -9.00 4.18 8.46
N LEU A 115 -10.30 4.46 8.33
CA LEU A 115 -10.79 5.79 7.97
C LEU A 115 -10.46 6.85 9.02
N GLU A 116 -10.63 6.53 10.29
CA GLU A 116 -10.26 7.43 11.40
C GLU A 116 -8.75 7.75 11.36
N CYS A 117 -7.93 6.73 11.13
CA CYS A 117 -6.50 6.91 10.97
C CYS A 117 -6.17 7.82 9.77
N PHE A 118 -6.81 7.61 8.62
CA PHE A 118 -6.57 8.40 7.40
C PHE A 118 -7.07 9.84 7.53
N ARG A 119 -8.16 10.09 8.27
CA ARG A 119 -8.58 11.47 8.61
C ARG A 119 -7.55 12.19 9.47
N LYS A 120 -6.94 11.49 10.42
CA LYS A 120 -5.93 12.05 11.33
C LYS A 120 -4.55 12.19 10.67
N PHE A 121 -4.21 11.25 9.82
CA PHE A 121 -2.94 11.16 9.08
C PHE A 121 -3.27 10.89 7.61
N PRO A 122 -3.56 11.94 6.79
CA PRO A 122 -4.01 11.73 5.43
C PRO A 122 -2.93 11.09 4.54
N PRO A 123 -3.25 10.02 3.77
CA PRO A 123 -2.36 9.52 2.76
C PRO A 123 -2.25 10.49 1.58
N GLU A 124 -1.14 10.43 0.83
CA GLU A 124 -0.99 11.15 -0.44
C GLU A 124 -2.02 10.65 -1.46
N THR A 125 -2.17 9.33 -1.56
CA THR A 125 -3.20 8.66 -2.38
C THR A 125 -3.52 7.28 -1.81
N VAL A 126 -4.76 6.84 -2.01
CA VAL A 126 -5.16 5.43 -1.85
C VAL A 126 -5.59 4.91 -3.22
N ASN A 127 -4.79 4.01 -3.79
CA ASN A 127 -5.07 3.37 -5.05
C ASN A 127 -5.81 2.06 -4.79
N VAL A 128 -7.08 1.98 -5.17
CA VAL A 128 -7.88 0.78 -5.04
C VAL A 128 -7.96 0.07 -6.39
N THR A 129 -7.53 -1.18 -6.44
CA THR A 129 -7.64 -1.98 -7.66
C THR A 129 -9.03 -2.62 -7.75
N VAL A 130 -9.77 -2.32 -8.84
CA VAL A 130 -11.07 -2.92 -9.14
C VAL A 130 -10.91 -3.89 -10.31
N TYR A 131 -11.14 -5.17 -10.05
CA TYR A 131 -10.89 -6.25 -11.01
C TYR A 131 -12.09 -6.56 -11.93
N GLY A 132 -13.18 -5.82 -11.82
CA GLY A 132 -14.38 -6.00 -12.64
C GLY A 132 -15.60 -5.33 -12.03
N ALA A 133 -16.72 -5.38 -12.75
CA ALA A 133 -17.97 -4.71 -12.40
C ALA A 133 -19.04 -5.66 -11.81
N SER A 134 -18.65 -6.87 -11.40
CA SER A 134 -19.58 -7.85 -10.82
C SER A 134 -18.88 -8.89 -9.95
N SER A 135 -19.63 -9.49 -9.03
CA SER A 135 -19.18 -10.61 -8.19
C SER A 135 -18.73 -11.83 -9.00
N ALA A 136 -19.38 -12.07 -10.18
CA ALA A 136 -18.99 -13.15 -11.07
C ALA A 136 -17.58 -12.93 -11.64
N THR A 137 -17.26 -11.70 -12.06
CA THR A 137 -15.93 -11.34 -12.54
C THR A 137 -14.89 -11.47 -11.42
N TYR A 138 -15.21 -10.99 -10.20
CA TYR A 138 -14.31 -11.15 -9.04
C TYR A 138 -14.09 -12.61 -8.68
N HIS A 139 -15.13 -13.45 -8.72
CA HIS A 139 -14.96 -14.89 -8.50
C HIS A 139 -14.02 -15.51 -9.54
N SER A 140 -14.23 -15.19 -10.81
CA SER A 140 -13.41 -15.72 -11.91
C SER A 140 -11.96 -15.29 -11.86
N LEU A 141 -11.68 -14.01 -11.52
CA LEU A 141 -10.33 -13.43 -11.57
C LEU A 141 -9.59 -13.52 -10.23
N CYS A 142 -10.30 -13.32 -9.12
CA CYS A 142 -9.72 -13.16 -7.79
C CYS A 142 -10.06 -14.32 -6.85
N GLY A 143 -10.81 -15.31 -7.29
CA GLY A 143 -11.19 -16.48 -6.50
C GLY A 143 -12.22 -16.21 -5.39
N VAL A 144 -12.65 -14.95 -5.19
CA VAL A 144 -13.53 -14.52 -4.08
C VAL A 144 -14.67 -13.66 -4.61
N ALA A 145 -15.87 -14.22 -4.71
CA ALA A 145 -17.06 -13.52 -5.21
C ALA A 145 -17.42 -12.28 -4.39
N SER A 146 -17.40 -12.39 -3.04
CA SER A 146 -17.70 -11.28 -2.12
C SER A 146 -16.65 -10.16 -2.12
N GLY A 147 -15.56 -10.33 -2.87
CA GLY A 147 -14.53 -9.30 -3.01
C GLY A 147 -15.04 -8.04 -3.72
N TYR A 148 -16.00 -8.20 -4.65
CA TYR A 148 -16.60 -7.08 -5.37
C TYR A 148 -17.33 -6.12 -4.43
N GLU A 149 -18.32 -6.62 -3.70
CA GLU A 149 -19.13 -5.82 -2.79
C GLU A 149 -18.26 -5.15 -1.73
N LYS A 150 -17.30 -5.88 -1.17
CA LYS A 150 -16.35 -5.34 -0.17
C LYS A 150 -15.47 -4.23 -0.75
N ALA A 151 -14.94 -4.41 -1.97
CA ALA A 151 -14.11 -3.39 -2.62
C ALA A 151 -14.94 -2.12 -2.92
N ILE A 152 -16.16 -2.27 -3.45
CA ILE A 152 -17.07 -1.13 -3.69
C ILE A 152 -17.43 -0.42 -2.39
N GLN A 153 -17.77 -1.18 -1.35
CA GLN A 153 -18.04 -0.60 -0.02
C GLN A 153 -16.80 0.19 0.50
N GLY A 154 -15.61 -0.38 0.37
CA GLY A 154 -14.38 0.30 0.76
C GLY A 154 -14.14 1.61 0.01
N ILE A 155 -14.40 1.63 -1.31
CA ILE A 155 -14.31 2.85 -2.14
C ILE A 155 -15.33 3.90 -1.69
N LEU A 156 -16.57 3.51 -1.41
CA LEU A 156 -17.61 4.43 -0.93
C LEU A 156 -17.20 5.06 0.40
N LEU A 157 -16.72 4.24 1.34
CA LEU A 157 -16.24 4.71 2.63
C LEU A 157 -15.06 5.69 2.50
N LEU A 158 -14.12 5.43 1.59
CA LEU A 158 -13.00 6.34 1.31
C LEU A 158 -13.44 7.67 0.69
N LYS A 159 -14.53 7.69 -0.06
CA LYS A 159 -15.09 8.94 -0.63
C LYS A 159 -15.77 9.83 0.39
N GLU A 160 -16.25 9.26 1.49
CA GLU A 160 -16.92 9.97 2.58
C GLU A 160 -15.94 10.46 3.66
N ALA A 161 -14.67 10.03 3.58
CA ALA A 161 -13.65 10.32 4.57
C ALA A 161 -12.86 11.60 4.28
#